data_a1c4cfa9e37479c13c2da7b486d2f31e
#
_entry.id   a1c4cfa9e37479c13c2da7b486d2f31e
#
_cell.length_a   1.000
_cell.length_b   1.000
_cell.length_c   1.000
_cell.angle_alpha   90.00
_cell.angle_beta   90.00
_cell.angle_gamma   90.00
#
_symmetry.space_group_name_H-M   'P 1'
#
loop_
_entity.id
_entity.type
_entity.pdbx_description
1 polymer ?
#
loop_
_entity_poly.entity_id
_entity_poly.type
_entity_poly.pdbx_seq_one_letter_code
_entity_poly.pdbx_strand_id
1 'polypeptide(L)'
;VEALDQHYDTIISVDTSTPSVMSESAKCGAGLLNDVRGFQRPQALQTAADSGLALCVMHMQGEPDTMQTAPTYSDVVQDIAEFLSQRLAHLGAVGIDLDRVVIDPGFGFGKTAEQNFELLARLEVLSNLGQPVLVGLSRKSMISSVLDRPPEQRMVASVALALMAVERGARIVRAHDVGATLDALSMWQTT
;
A
#
# COMPACT_ATOMS: atom_id res chain seq x y z
N VAL A 1 10.23 15.67 -6.53
CA VAL A 1 11.10 14.95 -5.59
C VAL A 1 12.18 15.90 -5.10
N GLU A 2 13.11 16.32 -5.96
CA GLU A 2 14.28 17.13 -5.62
C GLU A 2 13.98 18.35 -4.72
N ALA A 3 12.95 19.15 -5.04
CA ALA A 3 12.58 20.30 -4.22
C ALA A 3 12.08 19.91 -2.81
N LEU A 4 11.47 18.74 -2.65
CA LEU A 4 11.04 18.23 -1.34
C LEU A 4 12.23 17.71 -0.55
N ASP A 5 13.13 16.98 -1.18
CA ASP A 5 14.35 16.43 -0.58
C ASP A 5 15.24 17.54 -0.02
N GLN A 6 15.36 18.67 -0.75
CA GLN A 6 16.13 19.83 -0.29
C GLN A 6 15.51 20.58 0.90
N HIS A 7 14.21 20.49 1.13
CA HIS A 7 13.50 21.31 2.12
C HIS A 7 13.02 20.52 3.34
N TYR A 8 12.91 19.19 3.25
CA TYR A 8 12.32 18.37 4.31
C TYR A 8 13.17 17.14 4.58
N ASP A 9 13.49 16.92 5.85
CA ASP A 9 14.10 15.68 6.33
C ASP A 9 13.01 14.59 6.49
N THR A 10 12.64 13.97 5.37
CA THR A 10 11.58 12.96 5.33
C THR A 10 11.79 11.96 4.19
N ILE A 11 11.25 10.75 4.33
CA ILE A 11 11.26 9.76 3.26
C ILE A 11 10.21 10.12 2.21
N ILE A 12 10.66 10.37 0.98
CA ILE A 12 9.79 10.68 -0.14
C ILE A 12 9.40 9.37 -0.84
N SER A 13 8.13 9.03 -0.82
CA SER A 13 7.57 7.89 -1.54
C SER A 13 7.08 8.32 -2.92
N VAL A 14 7.58 7.67 -3.97
CA VAL A 14 7.17 7.93 -5.35
C VAL A 14 6.30 6.78 -5.87
N ASP A 15 5.05 7.09 -6.23
CA ASP A 15 4.10 6.14 -6.78
C ASP A 15 4.20 6.10 -8.31
N THR A 16 4.79 5.04 -8.83
CA THR A 16 4.99 4.86 -10.26
C THR A 16 5.20 3.39 -10.64
N SER A 17 4.67 3.00 -11.83
CA SER A 17 4.98 1.73 -12.48
C SER A 17 5.91 1.88 -13.69
N THR A 18 6.49 3.08 -13.90
CA THR A 18 7.28 3.40 -15.09
C THR A 18 8.78 3.37 -14.75
N PRO A 19 9.58 2.45 -15.34
CA PRO A 19 11.00 2.28 -14.99
C PRO A 19 11.84 3.55 -15.08
N SER A 20 11.64 4.37 -16.12
CA SER A 20 12.38 5.63 -16.28
C SER A 20 12.07 6.63 -15.17
N VAL A 21 10.80 6.67 -14.69
CA VAL A 21 10.41 7.53 -13.56
C VAL A 21 11.02 6.98 -12.26
N MET A 22 11.05 5.66 -12.05
CA MET A 22 11.71 5.04 -10.90
C MET A 22 13.18 5.45 -10.83
N SER A 23 13.91 5.30 -11.97
CA SER A 23 15.33 5.65 -12.04
C SER A 23 15.59 7.13 -11.78
N GLU A 24 14.82 8.03 -12.38
CA GLU A 24 14.98 9.47 -12.17
C GLU A 24 14.59 9.91 -10.76
N SER A 25 13.53 9.32 -10.18
CA SER A 25 13.13 9.60 -8.81
C SER A 25 14.21 9.23 -7.80
N ALA A 26 14.89 8.10 -8.01
CA ALA A 26 16.00 7.67 -7.17
C ALA A 26 17.16 8.69 -7.19
N LYS A 27 17.49 9.24 -8.36
CA LYS A 27 18.53 10.28 -8.49
C LYS A 27 18.15 11.59 -7.85
N CYS A 28 16.85 11.88 -7.74
CA CYS A 28 16.31 13.12 -7.19
C CYS A 28 16.03 13.06 -5.68
N GLY A 29 16.46 12.00 -4.95
CA GLY A 29 16.31 11.90 -3.51
C GLY A 29 15.04 11.16 -3.03
N ALA A 30 14.38 10.37 -3.89
CA ALA A 30 13.34 9.47 -3.42
C ALA A 30 13.91 8.43 -2.44
N GLY A 31 13.17 8.12 -1.37
CA GLY A 31 13.54 7.09 -0.40
C GLY A 31 12.77 5.78 -0.57
N LEU A 32 11.60 5.82 -1.25
CA LEU A 32 10.75 4.66 -1.46
C LEU A 32 10.10 4.69 -2.85
N LEU A 33 10.09 3.56 -3.55
CA LEU A 33 9.31 3.34 -4.76
C LEU A 33 8.06 2.54 -4.42
N ASN A 34 6.88 3.10 -4.70
CA ASN A 34 5.59 2.42 -4.57
C ASN A 34 5.09 2.06 -5.97
N ASP A 35 4.84 0.76 -6.22
CA ASP A 35 4.30 0.33 -7.51
C ASP A 35 3.00 -0.44 -7.34
N VAL A 36 1.90 0.17 -7.79
CA VAL A 36 0.56 -0.41 -7.76
C VAL A 36 0.45 -1.72 -8.56
N ARG A 37 1.39 -1.99 -9.47
CA ARG A 37 1.50 -3.23 -10.24
C ARG A 37 2.50 -4.24 -9.66
N GLY A 38 3.05 -3.98 -8.46
CA GLY A 38 3.97 -4.89 -7.80
C GLY A 38 5.25 -5.18 -8.61
N PHE A 39 5.76 -4.20 -9.33
CA PHE A 39 6.96 -4.28 -10.19
C PHE A 39 6.86 -5.35 -11.29
N GLN A 40 5.66 -5.55 -11.86
CA GLN A 40 5.44 -6.56 -12.91
C GLN A 40 5.67 -6.03 -14.34
N ARG A 41 5.75 -4.71 -14.54
CA ARG A 41 6.06 -4.16 -15.87
C ARG A 41 7.47 -4.58 -16.33
N PRO A 42 7.68 -4.74 -17.65
CA PRO A 42 9.02 -5.00 -18.17
C PRO A 42 10.03 -3.99 -17.62
N GLN A 43 11.20 -4.47 -17.18
CA GLN A 43 12.29 -3.69 -16.58
C GLN A 43 12.00 -3.05 -15.20
N ALA A 44 10.74 -3.00 -14.72
CA ALA A 44 10.43 -2.37 -13.43
C ALA A 44 11.16 -3.06 -12.27
N LEU A 45 11.16 -4.39 -12.26
CA LEU A 45 11.83 -5.17 -11.21
C LEU A 45 13.35 -4.93 -11.18
N GLN A 46 14.01 -4.93 -12.36
CA GLN A 46 15.45 -4.67 -12.43
C GLN A 46 15.77 -3.23 -12.03
N THR A 47 14.98 -2.25 -12.52
CA THR A 47 15.16 -0.84 -12.15
C THR A 47 14.98 -0.60 -10.65
N ALA A 48 14.01 -1.29 -10.02
CA ALA A 48 13.82 -1.23 -8.58
C ALA A 48 15.00 -1.86 -7.81
N ALA A 49 15.56 -2.97 -8.31
CA ALA A 49 16.76 -3.58 -7.75
C ALA A 49 17.95 -2.63 -7.80
N ASP A 50 18.20 -2.04 -8.97
CA ASP A 50 19.33 -1.14 -9.23
C ASP A 50 19.23 0.18 -8.46
N SER A 51 18.01 0.61 -8.09
CA SER A 51 17.79 1.87 -7.36
C SER A 51 18.35 1.87 -5.94
N GLY A 52 18.44 0.70 -5.30
CA GLY A 52 18.81 0.59 -3.88
C GLY A 52 17.77 1.11 -2.88
N LEU A 53 16.64 1.66 -3.34
CA LEU A 53 15.60 2.27 -2.51
C LEU A 53 14.72 1.25 -1.78
N ALA A 54 14.01 1.69 -0.75
CA ALA A 54 12.92 0.91 -0.18
C ALA A 54 11.80 0.72 -1.23
N LEU A 55 11.12 -0.42 -1.18
CA LEU A 55 10.09 -0.79 -2.16
C LEU A 55 8.76 -1.07 -1.46
N CYS A 56 7.66 -0.55 -2.01
CA CYS A 56 6.33 -0.95 -1.62
C CYS A 56 5.67 -1.75 -2.75
N VAL A 57 5.42 -3.02 -2.49
CA VAL A 57 4.81 -3.97 -3.43
C VAL A 57 3.32 -4.04 -3.16
N MET A 58 2.51 -3.58 -4.11
CA MET A 58 1.06 -3.59 -3.94
C MET A 58 0.39 -4.70 -4.76
N HIS A 59 -0.70 -5.24 -4.20
CA HIS A 59 -1.61 -6.14 -4.90
C HIS A 59 -2.73 -5.36 -5.58
N MET A 60 -2.94 -5.65 -6.86
CA MET A 60 -4.10 -5.21 -7.63
C MET A 60 -4.59 -6.36 -8.52
N GLN A 61 -5.90 -6.58 -8.60
CA GLN A 61 -6.48 -7.50 -9.58
C GLN A 61 -6.93 -6.70 -10.81
N GLY A 62 -6.52 -7.13 -12.00
CA GLY A 62 -6.80 -6.42 -13.26
C GLY A 62 -5.91 -5.20 -13.47
N GLU A 63 -6.32 -4.32 -14.36
CA GLU A 63 -5.65 -3.03 -14.65
C GLU A 63 -6.46 -1.88 -14.04
N PRO A 64 -5.84 -0.72 -13.74
CA PRO A 64 -6.52 0.42 -13.11
C PRO A 64 -7.85 0.82 -13.76
N ASP A 65 -7.94 0.72 -15.08
CA ASP A 65 -9.13 1.12 -15.85
C ASP A 65 -10.24 0.06 -15.82
N THR A 66 -9.94 -1.21 -15.53
CA THR A 66 -10.87 -2.34 -15.59
C THR A 66 -11.05 -3.09 -14.27
N MET A 67 -10.23 -2.83 -13.28
CA MET A 67 -10.15 -3.57 -12.01
C MET A 67 -11.46 -3.63 -11.21
N GLN A 68 -12.39 -2.70 -11.43
CA GLN A 68 -13.67 -2.66 -10.70
C GLN A 68 -14.81 -3.39 -11.42
N THR A 69 -14.58 -3.90 -12.65
CA THR A 69 -15.68 -4.41 -13.48
C THR A 69 -16.22 -5.75 -12.97
N ALA A 70 -15.38 -6.64 -12.46
CA ALA A 70 -15.80 -7.93 -11.87
C ALA A 70 -14.63 -8.57 -11.09
N PRO A 71 -14.23 -8.04 -9.93
CA PRO A 71 -13.17 -8.67 -9.16
C PRO A 71 -13.64 -10.03 -8.60
N THR A 72 -12.86 -11.07 -8.86
CA THR A 72 -13.17 -12.44 -8.44
C THR A 72 -12.04 -13.03 -7.61
N TYR A 73 -12.37 -13.53 -6.43
CA TYR A 73 -11.45 -14.20 -5.51
C TYR A 73 -12.10 -15.50 -5.02
N SER A 74 -11.29 -16.52 -4.78
CA SER A 74 -11.75 -17.72 -4.06
C SER A 74 -11.81 -17.44 -2.56
N ASP A 75 -10.74 -16.86 -2.02
CA ASP A 75 -10.62 -16.24 -0.69
C ASP A 75 -9.74 -15.01 -0.87
N VAL A 76 -10.32 -13.82 -0.74
CA VAL A 76 -9.63 -12.56 -1.03
C VAL A 76 -8.35 -12.38 -0.20
N VAL A 77 -8.32 -12.85 1.03
CA VAL A 77 -7.17 -12.69 1.92
C VAL A 77 -6.05 -13.66 1.55
N GLN A 78 -6.40 -14.93 1.29
CA GLN A 78 -5.43 -15.95 0.91
C GLN A 78 -4.86 -15.70 -0.48
N ASP A 79 -5.70 -15.34 -1.45
CA ASP A 79 -5.28 -15.03 -2.82
C ASP A 79 -4.29 -13.84 -2.82
N ILE A 80 -4.54 -12.81 -1.99
CA ILE A 80 -3.63 -11.67 -1.83
C ILE A 80 -2.33 -12.08 -1.12
N ALA A 81 -2.42 -12.89 -0.07
CA ALA A 81 -1.26 -13.38 0.66
C ALA A 81 -0.34 -14.21 -0.27
N GLU A 82 -0.93 -15.09 -1.08
CA GLU A 82 -0.19 -15.88 -2.06
C GLU A 82 0.48 -14.99 -3.11
N PHE A 83 -0.26 -14.03 -3.68
CA PHE A 83 0.32 -13.06 -4.63
C PHE A 83 1.52 -12.32 -4.03
N LEU A 84 1.37 -11.75 -2.84
CA LEU A 84 2.44 -10.99 -2.18
C LEU A 84 3.63 -11.88 -1.86
N SER A 85 3.40 -13.11 -1.39
CA SER A 85 4.46 -14.11 -1.15
C SER A 85 5.25 -14.43 -2.42
N GLN A 86 4.55 -14.66 -3.54
CA GLN A 86 5.19 -14.89 -4.83
C GLN A 86 6.00 -13.67 -5.29
N ARG A 87 5.49 -12.45 -5.08
CA ARG A 87 6.23 -11.22 -5.41
C ARG A 87 7.48 -11.09 -4.56
N LEU A 88 7.40 -11.33 -3.26
CA LEU A 88 8.58 -11.32 -2.37
C LEU A 88 9.63 -12.33 -2.82
N ALA A 89 9.23 -13.54 -3.19
CA ALA A 89 10.15 -14.54 -3.74
C ALA A 89 10.83 -14.04 -5.03
N HIS A 90 10.10 -13.38 -5.95
CA HIS A 90 10.69 -12.83 -7.17
C HIS A 90 11.67 -11.68 -6.87
N LEU A 91 11.36 -10.80 -5.89
CA LEU A 91 12.29 -9.75 -5.48
C LEU A 91 13.58 -10.33 -4.91
N GLY A 92 13.47 -11.32 -4.01
CA GLY A 92 14.64 -12.00 -3.45
C GLY A 92 15.49 -12.70 -4.50
N ALA A 93 14.86 -13.31 -5.51
CA ALA A 93 15.56 -14.02 -6.59
C ALA A 93 16.43 -13.09 -7.46
N VAL A 94 16.11 -11.80 -7.56
CA VAL A 94 16.93 -10.79 -8.26
C VAL A 94 17.89 -10.05 -7.32
N GLY A 95 18.04 -10.51 -6.07
CA GLY A 95 19.00 -9.97 -5.11
C GLY A 95 18.51 -8.75 -4.33
N ILE A 96 17.21 -8.45 -4.35
CA ILE A 96 16.64 -7.39 -3.49
C ILE A 96 16.60 -7.90 -2.05
N ASP A 97 17.21 -7.13 -1.15
CA ASP A 97 17.10 -7.37 0.29
C ASP A 97 15.66 -7.12 0.74
N LEU A 98 15.02 -8.16 1.29
CA LEU A 98 13.63 -8.09 1.71
C LEU A 98 13.42 -7.18 2.94
N ASP A 99 14.46 -6.87 3.71
CA ASP A 99 14.37 -5.93 4.85
C ASP A 99 14.02 -4.50 4.40
N ARG A 100 14.18 -4.17 3.12
CA ARG A 100 13.77 -2.90 2.53
C ARG A 100 12.42 -2.95 1.80
N VAL A 101 11.66 -4.04 1.96
CA VAL A 101 10.38 -4.23 1.26
C VAL A 101 9.20 -4.06 2.21
N VAL A 102 8.22 -3.29 1.78
CA VAL A 102 6.90 -3.09 2.40
C VAL A 102 5.86 -3.73 1.48
N ILE A 103 4.82 -4.32 2.03
CA ILE A 103 3.70 -4.88 1.27
C ILE A 103 2.43 -4.05 1.48
N ASP A 104 1.66 -3.83 0.39
CA ASP A 104 0.36 -3.16 0.43
C ASP A 104 -0.71 -4.10 -0.18
N PRO A 105 -1.73 -4.52 0.58
CA PRO A 105 -2.79 -5.38 0.07
C PRO A 105 -3.68 -4.70 -0.98
N GLY A 106 -3.54 -3.41 -1.22
CA GLY A 106 -4.24 -2.67 -2.25
C GLY A 106 -5.74 -2.54 -2.00
N PHE A 107 -6.13 -2.00 -0.84
CA PHE A 107 -7.52 -1.68 -0.56
C PHE A 107 -8.12 -0.82 -1.68
N GLY A 108 -9.30 -1.20 -2.21
CA GLY A 108 -9.99 -0.50 -3.29
C GLY A 108 -9.43 -0.74 -4.69
N PHE A 109 -8.41 -1.59 -4.86
CA PHE A 109 -7.86 -1.96 -6.16
C PHE A 109 -8.31 -3.37 -6.56
N GLY A 110 -9.32 -3.47 -7.44
CA GLY A 110 -9.88 -4.74 -7.89
C GLY A 110 -10.53 -5.54 -6.75
N LYS A 111 -11.33 -4.90 -5.90
CA LYS A 111 -12.03 -5.51 -4.76
C LYS A 111 -13.38 -4.85 -4.54
N THR A 112 -14.42 -5.63 -4.24
CA THR A 112 -15.71 -5.12 -3.80
C THR A 112 -15.61 -4.50 -2.39
N ALA A 113 -16.67 -3.84 -1.93
CA ALA A 113 -16.69 -3.30 -0.56
C ALA A 113 -16.59 -4.41 0.48
N GLU A 114 -17.32 -5.51 0.30
CA GLU A 114 -17.32 -6.68 1.17
C GLU A 114 -15.93 -7.31 1.25
N GLN A 115 -15.27 -7.49 0.10
CA GLN A 115 -13.89 -8.01 0.03
C GLN A 115 -12.89 -7.10 0.73
N ASN A 116 -13.06 -5.79 0.64
CA ASN A 116 -12.21 -4.84 1.39
C ASN A 116 -12.43 -4.94 2.90
N PHE A 117 -13.67 -5.08 3.37
CA PHE A 117 -13.95 -5.26 4.79
C PHE A 117 -13.46 -6.62 5.31
N GLU A 118 -13.60 -7.70 4.54
CA GLU A 118 -13.04 -9.00 4.88
C GLU A 118 -11.51 -8.95 4.98
N LEU A 119 -10.86 -8.31 4.01
CA LEU A 119 -9.41 -8.10 4.00
C LEU A 119 -8.94 -7.32 5.24
N LEU A 120 -9.67 -6.27 5.63
CA LEU A 120 -9.37 -5.53 6.86
C LEU A 120 -9.58 -6.39 8.10
N ALA A 121 -10.67 -7.17 8.16
CA ALA A 121 -10.98 -8.00 9.31
C ALA A 121 -9.94 -9.10 9.56
N ARG A 122 -9.27 -9.57 8.52
CA ARG A 122 -8.26 -10.66 8.55
C ARG A 122 -6.85 -10.17 8.15
N LEU A 123 -6.56 -8.88 8.36
CA LEU A 123 -5.30 -8.25 7.92
C LEU A 123 -4.05 -8.90 8.55
N GLU A 124 -4.18 -9.45 9.76
CA GLU A 124 -3.10 -10.15 10.46
C GLU A 124 -2.50 -11.32 9.65
N VAL A 125 -3.26 -11.92 8.74
CA VAL A 125 -2.75 -12.98 7.86
C VAL A 125 -1.58 -12.46 7.01
N LEU A 126 -1.65 -11.21 6.55
CA LEU A 126 -0.59 -10.59 5.75
C LEU A 126 0.63 -10.21 6.59
N SER A 127 0.43 -9.86 7.86
CA SER A 127 1.54 -9.59 8.79
C SER A 127 2.44 -10.81 9.00
N ASN A 128 1.91 -12.02 8.81
CA ASN A 128 2.67 -13.27 8.92
C ASN A 128 3.62 -13.51 7.73
N LEU A 129 3.57 -12.69 6.68
CA LEU A 129 4.53 -12.74 5.57
C LEU A 129 5.91 -12.19 5.96
N GLY A 130 6.02 -11.56 7.13
CA GLY A 130 7.28 -11.07 7.69
C GLY A 130 7.65 -9.66 7.26
N GLN A 131 6.91 -9.04 6.36
CA GLN A 131 7.16 -7.68 5.88
C GLN A 131 6.22 -6.67 6.55
N PRO A 132 6.64 -5.40 6.77
CA PRO A 132 5.75 -4.34 7.21
C PRO A 132 4.57 -4.18 6.24
N VAL A 133 3.35 -4.11 6.77
CA VAL A 133 2.13 -3.90 5.98
C VAL A 133 1.82 -2.40 5.93
N LEU A 134 1.73 -1.86 4.72
CA LEU A 134 1.21 -0.53 4.44
C LEU A 134 -0.27 -0.63 4.05
N VAL A 135 -1.08 0.28 4.59
CA VAL A 135 -2.51 0.36 4.24
C VAL A 135 -2.91 1.77 3.79
N GLY A 136 -3.70 1.85 2.74
CA GLY A 136 -4.29 3.07 2.24
C GLY A 136 -5.82 2.96 2.21
N LEU A 137 -6.49 3.29 3.31
CA LEU A 137 -7.95 3.17 3.50
C LEU A 137 -8.68 4.51 3.37
N SER A 138 -7.91 5.62 3.41
CA SER A 138 -8.44 6.96 3.54
C SER A 138 -9.35 7.36 2.37
N ARG A 139 -10.57 7.77 2.68
CA ARG A 139 -11.62 8.28 1.80
C ARG A 139 -12.08 7.31 0.71
N LYS A 140 -11.73 6.02 0.80
CA LYS A 140 -12.02 5.01 -0.23
C LYS A 140 -13.53 4.71 -0.36
N SER A 141 -13.90 4.20 -1.55
CA SER A 141 -15.30 3.91 -1.92
C SER A 141 -15.96 2.86 -1.03
N MET A 142 -15.21 1.93 -0.42
CA MET A 142 -15.74 0.97 0.53
C MET A 142 -16.48 1.66 1.70
N ILE A 143 -16.11 2.89 2.08
CA ILE A 143 -16.81 3.65 3.11
C ILE A 143 -18.24 4.00 2.66
N SER A 144 -18.46 4.23 1.35
CA SER A 144 -19.78 4.57 0.81
C SER A 144 -20.79 3.44 0.91
N SER A 145 -20.35 2.19 1.04
CA SER A 145 -21.27 1.06 1.24
C SER A 145 -21.91 1.04 2.63
N VAL A 146 -21.34 1.80 3.57
CA VAL A 146 -21.84 1.91 4.95
C VAL A 146 -22.37 3.31 5.25
N LEU A 147 -21.69 4.34 4.74
CA LEU A 147 -22.02 5.74 5.00
C LEU A 147 -22.29 6.45 3.67
N ASP A 148 -23.48 6.98 3.49
CA ASP A 148 -23.81 7.81 2.32
C ASP A 148 -23.17 9.20 2.48
N ARG A 149 -21.85 9.26 2.24
CA ARG A 149 -21.04 10.48 2.37
C ARG A 149 -20.08 10.65 1.21
N PRO A 150 -19.94 11.86 0.67
CA PRO A 150 -18.92 12.16 -0.33
C PRO A 150 -17.50 12.06 0.28
N PRO A 151 -16.45 11.91 -0.54
CA PRO A 151 -15.08 11.65 -0.07
C PRO A 151 -14.55 12.64 0.98
N GLU A 152 -14.87 13.93 0.84
CA GLU A 152 -14.44 15.00 1.75
C GLU A 152 -15.05 14.90 3.17
N GLN A 153 -16.15 14.16 3.31
CA GLN A 153 -16.82 13.92 4.60
C GLN A 153 -16.46 12.56 5.23
N ARG A 154 -15.50 11.83 4.66
CA ARG A 154 -15.12 10.48 5.12
C ARG A 154 -13.96 10.47 6.12
N MET A 155 -13.53 11.62 6.64
CA MET A 155 -12.37 11.71 7.55
C MET A 155 -12.52 10.80 8.77
N VAL A 156 -13.61 10.91 9.53
CA VAL A 156 -13.82 10.11 10.74
C VAL A 156 -13.81 8.61 10.46
N ALA A 157 -14.50 8.16 9.40
CA ALA A 157 -14.49 6.76 9.00
C ALA A 157 -13.09 6.30 8.55
N SER A 158 -12.35 7.17 7.85
CA SER A 158 -10.97 6.88 7.43
C SER A 158 -10.03 6.67 8.61
N VAL A 159 -10.14 7.52 9.64
CA VAL A 159 -9.38 7.41 10.89
C VAL A 159 -9.74 6.13 11.65
N ALA A 160 -11.02 5.80 11.75
CA ALA A 160 -11.47 4.55 12.38
C ALA A 160 -10.91 3.32 11.68
N LEU A 161 -10.97 3.27 10.34
CA LEU A 161 -10.40 2.17 9.55
C LEU A 161 -8.88 2.08 9.70
N ALA A 162 -8.18 3.22 9.82
CA ALA A 162 -6.73 3.25 10.06
C ALA A 162 -6.38 2.64 11.42
N LEU A 163 -7.09 2.99 12.49
CA LEU A 163 -6.92 2.37 13.82
C LEU A 163 -7.16 0.86 13.77
N MET A 164 -8.27 0.42 13.18
CA MET A 164 -8.59 -1.00 13.01
C MET A 164 -7.50 -1.75 12.25
N ALA A 165 -6.87 -1.12 11.25
CA ALA A 165 -5.79 -1.72 10.51
C ALA A 165 -4.51 -1.84 11.35
N VAL A 166 -4.16 -0.82 12.15
CA VAL A 166 -3.00 -0.86 13.04
C VAL A 166 -3.16 -1.92 14.13
N GLU A 167 -4.34 -2.05 14.73
CA GLU A 167 -4.68 -3.14 15.67
C GLU A 167 -4.48 -4.54 15.05
N ARG A 168 -4.62 -4.66 13.73
CA ARG A 168 -4.46 -5.90 12.96
C ARG A 168 -3.11 -6.03 12.28
N GLY A 169 -2.12 -5.25 12.71
CA GLY A 169 -0.72 -5.41 12.31
C GLY A 169 -0.22 -4.49 11.20
N ALA A 170 -1.02 -3.53 10.70
CA ALA A 170 -0.48 -2.51 9.80
C ALA A 170 0.60 -1.67 10.52
N ARG A 171 1.70 -1.38 9.80
CA ARG A 171 2.82 -0.60 10.32
C ARG A 171 2.94 0.78 9.68
N ILE A 172 2.38 0.95 8.49
CA ILE A 172 2.39 2.20 7.75
C ILE A 172 0.97 2.53 7.32
N VAL A 173 0.52 3.74 7.60
CA VAL A 173 -0.81 4.23 7.21
C VAL A 173 -0.67 5.38 6.24
N ARG A 174 -1.20 5.22 5.01
CA ARG A 174 -1.29 6.31 4.03
C ARG A 174 -2.65 6.99 4.14
N ALA A 175 -2.67 8.26 4.53
CA ALA A 175 -3.89 9.01 4.79
C ALA A 175 -3.89 10.40 4.12
N HIS A 176 -5.08 10.92 3.78
CA HIS A 176 -5.28 12.30 3.36
C HIS A 176 -5.31 13.24 4.58
N ASP A 177 -5.99 12.81 5.65
CA ASP A 177 -6.21 13.59 6.87
C ASP A 177 -5.14 13.19 7.91
N VAL A 178 -3.85 13.54 7.62
CA VAL A 178 -2.69 13.08 8.39
C VAL A 178 -2.77 13.50 9.86
N GLY A 179 -3.09 14.76 10.16
CA GLY A 179 -3.18 15.25 11.54
C GLY A 179 -4.17 14.46 12.39
N ALA A 180 -5.42 14.31 11.91
CA ALA A 180 -6.44 13.56 12.63
C ALA A 180 -6.09 12.06 12.78
N THR A 181 -5.42 11.49 11.78
CA THR A 181 -4.95 10.10 11.85
C THR A 181 -3.84 9.95 12.88
N LEU A 182 -2.88 10.87 12.90
CA LEU A 182 -1.77 10.87 13.86
C LEU A 182 -2.27 11.03 15.30
N ASP A 183 -3.20 11.96 15.55
CA ASP A 183 -3.80 12.16 16.87
C ASP A 183 -4.45 10.86 17.38
N ALA A 184 -5.24 10.19 16.53
CA ALA A 184 -5.88 8.94 16.89
C ALA A 184 -4.89 7.80 17.16
N LEU A 185 -3.84 7.67 16.33
CA LEU A 185 -2.78 6.67 16.52
C LEU A 185 -1.96 6.94 17.79
N SER A 186 -1.70 8.22 18.12
CA SER A 186 -1.02 8.60 19.35
C SER A 186 -1.83 8.20 20.58
N MET A 187 -3.15 8.39 20.56
CA MET A 187 -4.04 7.93 21.63
C MET A 187 -4.02 6.42 21.77
N TRP A 188 -4.09 5.68 20.66
CA TRP A 188 -4.03 4.22 20.67
C TRP A 188 -2.71 3.68 21.24
N GLN A 189 -1.57 4.32 20.96
CA GLN A 189 -0.25 3.91 21.48
C GLN A 189 -0.10 4.07 23.00
N THR A 190 -0.96 4.86 23.65
CA THR A 190 -0.92 5.09 25.10
C THR A 190 -1.77 4.10 25.88
N THR A 191 -2.55 3.26 25.22
CA THR A 191 -3.42 2.24 25.82
C THR A 191 -2.82 0.84 25.72
#